data_f7c60866a10a0d115330b9c62ff7202c
#
_entry.id   f7c60866a10a0d115330b9c62ff7202c
#
_cell.length_a   1.000
_cell.length_b   1.000
_cell.length_c   1.000
_cell.angle_alpha   90.00
_cell.angle_beta   90.00
_cell.angle_gamma   90.00
#
_symmetry.space_group_name_H-M   'P 1'
#
loop_
_entity.id
_entity.type
_entity.pdbx_description
1 polymer ?
#
loop_
_entity_poly.entity_id
_entity_poly.type
_entity_poly.pdbx_seq_one_letter_code
_entity_poly.pdbx_strand_id
1 'polypeptide(L)'
;LSLALLLCQKVQKRIDMRSLAAVSKLCAQFSARSEQERLLLRLRRCRRRSADFFPAWLLLRNMEHLTAEFPALLERCAHERRPENAFFERFSVQLENLAVYFFFRYLLKASVDGALMEKAGACVFHVLAISRLAASMQIEALPELCRLCGLYSKEVEHSEENLQLLYRTIRHGALRVGTLLAMI
;
A
#
# COMPACT_ATOMS: atom_id res chain seq x y z
N LEU A 1 -6.72 -0.54 -5.53
CA LEU A 1 -5.46 -1.06 -4.94
C LEU A 1 -5.27 -2.54 -5.24
N SER A 2 -6.18 -3.42 -4.81
CA SER A 2 -6.07 -4.88 -4.98
C SER A 2 -5.90 -5.30 -6.44
N LEU A 3 -6.66 -4.69 -7.35
CA LEU A 3 -6.59 -4.97 -8.78
C LEU A 3 -5.22 -4.60 -9.36
N ALA A 4 -4.71 -3.42 -9.00
CA ALA A 4 -3.39 -2.96 -9.42
C ALA A 4 -2.28 -3.90 -8.93
N LEU A 5 -2.34 -4.32 -7.65
CA LEU A 5 -1.36 -5.24 -7.08
C LEU A 5 -1.37 -6.61 -7.79
N LEU A 6 -2.54 -7.18 -8.08
CA LEU A 6 -2.65 -8.43 -8.83
C LEU A 6 -2.12 -8.32 -10.25
N LEU A 7 -2.37 -7.19 -10.91
CA LEU A 7 -1.85 -6.95 -12.25
C LEU A 7 -0.33 -6.86 -12.24
N CYS A 8 0.24 -6.10 -11.32
CA CYS A 8 1.70 -6.02 -11.15
C CYS A 8 2.32 -7.40 -10.90
N GLN A 9 1.72 -8.23 -10.04
CA GLN A 9 2.19 -9.60 -9.80
C GLN A 9 2.19 -10.47 -11.08
N LYS A 10 1.17 -10.28 -11.94
CA LYS A 10 1.09 -11.02 -13.21
C LYS A 10 2.16 -10.56 -14.18
N VAL A 11 2.39 -9.26 -14.26
CA VAL A 11 3.33 -8.64 -15.18
C VAL A 11 4.78 -8.91 -14.79
N GLN A 12 5.12 -8.84 -13.49
CA GLN A 12 6.47 -9.06 -12.98
C GLN A 12 7.08 -10.39 -13.46
N LYS A 13 6.28 -11.42 -13.63
CA LYS A 13 6.74 -12.75 -14.08
C LYS A 13 7.03 -12.83 -15.58
N ARG A 14 6.60 -11.85 -16.38
CA ARG A 14 6.58 -11.95 -17.86
C ARG A 14 7.32 -10.83 -18.56
N ILE A 15 7.60 -9.72 -17.90
CA ILE A 15 8.08 -8.50 -18.54
C ILE A 15 9.30 -7.97 -17.78
N ASP A 16 10.35 -7.66 -18.52
CA ASP A 16 11.46 -6.88 -18.01
C ASP A 16 11.01 -5.41 -17.88
N MET A 17 10.90 -4.94 -16.65
CA MET A 17 10.46 -3.58 -16.34
C MET A 17 11.51 -2.49 -16.59
N ARG A 18 12.72 -2.87 -17.01
CA ARG A 18 13.80 -1.91 -17.32
C ARG A 18 13.62 -1.22 -18.67
N SER A 19 12.52 -1.46 -19.37
CA SER A 19 12.25 -0.85 -20.67
C SER A 19 10.94 -0.07 -20.70
N LEU A 20 10.87 1.00 -21.47
CA LEU A 20 9.64 1.76 -21.73
C LEU A 20 8.55 0.88 -22.38
N ALA A 21 8.93 -0.09 -23.19
CA ALA A 21 8.01 -1.05 -23.80
C ALA A 21 7.29 -1.90 -22.73
N ALA A 22 7.97 -2.27 -21.64
CA ALA A 22 7.37 -2.98 -20.53
C ALA A 22 6.34 -2.11 -19.79
N VAL A 23 6.64 -0.84 -19.56
CA VAL A 23 5.72 0.12 -18.93
C VAL A 23 4.49 0.35 -19.83
N SER A 24 4.67 0.55 -21.14
CA SER A 24 3.57 0.71 -22.09
C SER A 24 2.65 -0.53 -22.10
N LYS A 25 3.22 -1.73 -22.11
CA LYS A 25 2.47 -3.00 -22.02
C LYS A 25 1.69 -3.11 -20.71
N LEU A 26 2.27 -2.67 -19.59
CA LEU A 26 1.57 -2.63 -18.31
C LEU A 26 0.35 -1.71 -18.38
N CYS A 27 0.50 -0.51 -18.90
CA CYS A 27 -0.60 0.45 -19.08
C CYS A 27 -1.72 -0.12 -19.97
N ALA A 28 -1.35 -0.75 -21.11
CA ALA A 28 -2.32 -1.39 -22.00
C ALA A 28 -3.09 -2.55 -21.32
N GLN A 29 -2.42 -3.33 -20.48
CA GLN A 29 -3.08 -4.40 -19.72
C GLN A 29 -4.05 -3.86 -18.66
N PHE A 30 -3.73 -2.73 -18.01
CA PHE A 30 -4.66 -2.06 -17.09
C PHE A 30 -5.95 -1.60 -17.77
N SER A 31 -5.85 -1.21 -19.04
CA SER A 31 -7.00 -0.74 -19.83
C SER A 31 -7.87 -1.89 -20.39
N ALA A 32 -7.37 -3.12 -20.38
CA ALA A 32 -8.07 -4.28 -20.94
C ALA A 32 -9.16 -4.79 -19.99
N ARG A 33 -10.44 -4.60 -20.34
CA ARG A 33 -11.60 -4.98 -19.53
C ARG A 33 -11.60 -6.49 -19.16
N SER A 34 -11.24 -7.36 -20.10
CA SER A 34 -11.17 -8.81 -19.84
C SER A 34 -10.14 -9.18 -18.76
N GLU A 35 -9.02 -8.49 -18.70
CA GLU A 35 -8.02 -8.69 -17.66
C GLU A 35 -8.51 -8.16 -16.30
N GLN A 36 -9.19 -7.02 -16.28
CA GLN A 36 -9.81 -6.50 -15.07
C GLN A 36 -10.84 -7.48 -14.49
N GLU A 37 -11.70 -8.05 -15.31
CA GLU A 37 -12.69 -9.06 -14.90
C GLU A 37 -12.04 -10.32 -14.33
N ARG A 38 -10.99 -10.85 -14.99
CA ARG A 38 -10.20 -11.99 -14.48
C ARG A 38 -9.56 -11.71 -13.12
N LEU A 39 -9.01 -10.50 -12.95
CA LEU A 39 -8.39 -10.10 -11.71
C LEU A 39 -9.42 -9.89 -10.60
N LEU A 40 -10.60 -9.37 -10.91
CA LEU A 40 -11.72 -9.26 -9.97
C LEU A 40 -12.19 -10.62 -9.47
N LEU A 41 -12.30 -11.62 -10.35
CA LEU A 41 -12.64 -13.00 -9.95
C LEU A 41 -11.57 -13.60 -9.03
N ARG A 42 -10.29 -13.35 -9.31
CA ARG A 42 -9.19 -13.77 -8.42
C ARG A 42 -9.26 -13.07 -7.06
N LEU A 43 -9.55 -11.78 -7.04
CA LEU A 43 -9.70 -10.99 -5.83
C LEU A 43 -10.82 -11.52 -4.92
N ARG A 44 -11.97 -11.88 -5.49
CA ARG A 44 -13.09 -12.49 -4.73
C ARG A 44 -12.68 -13.77 -4.01
N ARG A 45 -11.75 -14.55 -4.59
CA ARG A 45 -11.18 -15.75 -3.95
C ARG A 45 -10.19 -15.41 -2.83
N CYS A 46 -9.38 -14.36 -2.99
CA CYS A 46 -8.42 -13.91 -1.98
C CYS A 46 -9.12 -13.30 -0.75
N ARG A 47 -10.21 -12.54 -0.94
CA ARG A 47 -10.99 -11.90 0.14
C ARG A 47 -11.63 -12.88 1.13
N ARG A 48 -11.68 -14.16 0.83
CA ARG A 48 -12.14 -15.19 1.78
C ARG A 48 -11.18 -15.42 2.95
N ARG A 49 -9.95 -14.92 2.87
CA ARG A 49 -8.93 -14.99 3.92
C ARG A 49 -8.71 -13.58 4.45
N SER A 50 -9.33 -13.27 5.57
CA SER A 50 -9.00 -12.03 6.29
C SER A 50 -7.63 -12.18 6.94
N ALA A 51 -6.71 -11.24 6.65
CA ALA A 51 -5.44 -11.16 7.37
C ALA A 51 -5.50 -10.02 8.40
N ASP A 52 -4.88 -10.26 9.54
CA ASP A 52 -4.66 -9.24 10.55
C ASP A 52 -3.66 -8.19 10.04
N PHE A 53 -3.84 -6.96 10.48
CA PHE A 53 -2.91 -5.86 10.21
C PHE A 53 -1.65 -5.92 11.08
N PHE A 54 -1.60 -6.79 12.06
CA PHE A 54 -0.48 -6.93 13.00
C PHE A 54 0.91 -6.98 12.34
N PRO A 55 1.16 -7.75 11.25
CA PRO A 55 2.47 -7.74 10.61
C PRO A 55 2.87 -6.37 10.05
N ALA A 56 1.92 -5.58 9.54
CA ALA A 56 2.14 -4.24 9.03
C ALA A 56 2.39 -3.25 10.18
N TRP A 57 1.64 -3.37 11.27
CA TRP A 57 1.83 -2.59 12.47
C TRP A 57 3.18 -2.87 13.15
N LEU A 58 3.58 -4.14 13.23
CA LEU A 58 4.90 -4.52 13.75
C LEU A 58 6.04 -3.94 12.89
N LEU A 59 5.87 -3.93 11.56
CA LEU A 59 6.83 -3.30 10.66
C LEU A 59 6.96 -1.81 10.96
N LEU A 60 5.84 -1.07 11.10
CA LEU A 60 5.87 0.36 11.43
C LEU A 60 6.59 0.63 12.75
N ARG A 61 6.39 -0.21 13.77
CA ARG A 61 7.08 -0.07 15.07
C ARG A 61 8.59 -0.32 14.99
N ASN A 62 9.04 -1.15 14.06
CA ASN A 62 10.44 -1.51 13.88
C ASN A 62 11.18 -0.58 12.89
N MET A 63 10.50 0.40 12.32
CA MET A 63 11.11 1.44 11.50
C MET A 63 11.89 2.43 12.37
N GLU A 64 12.87 3.10 11.76
CA GLU A 64 13.51 4.24 12.38
C GLU A 64 12.54 5.43 12.45
N HIS A 65 12.56 6.14 13.57
CA HIS A 65 11.67 7.27 13.79
C HIS A 65 12.47 8.54 14.02
N LEU A 66 12.11 9.60 13.30
CA LEU A 66 12.73 10.92 13.42
C LEU A 66 12.25 11.66 14.67
N THR A 67 11.03 11.36 15.11
CA THR A 67 10.42 12.02 16.26
C THR A 67 9.78 11.01 17.20
N ALA A 68 9.58 11.39 18.47
CA ALA A 68 8.84 10.58 19.43
C ALA A 68 7.32 10.54 19.18
N GLU A 69 6.82 11.41 18.30
CA GLU A 69 5.37 11.56 18.03
C GLU A 69 4.78 10.33 17.35
N PHE A 70 5.48 9.79 16.35
CA PHE A 70 4.99 8.64 15.59
C PHE A 70 4.99 7.33 16.40
N PRO A 71 6.06 6.96 17.13
CA PRO A 71 6.00 5.84 18.07
C PRO A 71 4.89 5.97 19.11
N ALA A 72 4.71 7.14 19.71
CA ALA A 72 3.65 7.39 20.67
C ALA A 72 2.24 7.26 20.05
N LEU A 73 2.10 7.63 18.76
CA LEU A 73 0.88 7.40 18.00
C LEU A 73 0.65 5.90 17.80
N LEU A 74 1.67 5.13 17.39
CA LEU A 74 1.56 3.69 17.20
C LEU A 74 1.19 2.96 18.49
N GLU A 75 1.71 3.37 19.64
CA GLU A 75 1.34 2.78 20.94
C GLU A 75 -0.13 3.00 21.30
N ARG A 76 -0.71 4.13 20.92
CA ARG A 76 -2.13 4.44 21.13
C ARG A 76 -3.05 3.79 20.12
N CYS A 77 -2.52 3.40 18.95
CA CYS A 77 -3.30 2.80 17.88
C CYS A 77 -3.48 1.30 18.09
N ALA A 78 -4.74 0.86 18.22
CA ALA A 78 -5.07 -0.55 18.23
C ALA A 78 -4.92 -1.13 16.82
N HIS A 79 -3.98 -2.07 16.63
CA HIS A 79 -3.74 -2.72 15.34
C HIS A 79 -4.95 -3.52 14.82
N GLU A 80 -5.88 -3.89 15.69
CA GLU A 80 -7.09 -4.66 15.36
C GLU A 80 -8.19 -3.80 14.72
N ARG A 81 -8.16 -2.48 14.91
CA ARG A 81 -9.25 -1.61 14.45
C ARG A 81 -9.24 -1.49 12.93
N ARG A 82 -10.35 -1.88 12.32
CA ARG A 82 -10.56 -1.73 10.88
C ARG A 82 -11.32 -0.43 10.59
N PRO A 83 -10.99 0.26 9.49
CA PRO A 83 -11.85 1.35 9.02
C PRO A 83 -13.25 0.83 8.72
N GLU A 84 -14.25 1.55 9.18
CA GLU A 84 -15.65 1.29 8.86
C GLU A 84 -16.01 1.79 7.45
N ASN A 85 -17.12 1.31 6.90
CA ASN A 85 -17.58 1.76 5.59
C ASN A 85 -17.78 3.29 5.55
N ALA A 86 -18.28 3.88 6.63
CA ALA A 86 -18.48 5.33 6.74
C ALA A 86 -17.14 6.12 6.60
N PHE A 87 -16.01 5.57 7.08
CA PHE A 87 -14.69 6.16 6.87
C PHE A 87 -14.31 6.16 5.39
N PHE A 88 -14.50 5.04 4.70
CA PHE A 88 -14.20 4.95 3.27
C PHE A 88 -15.11 5.82 2.42
N GLU A 89 -16.39 5.94 2.76
CA GLU A 89 -17.33 6.84 2.09
C GLU A 89 -16.91 8.30 2.26
N ARG A 90 -16.56 8.69 3.48
CA ARG A 90 -16.13 10.05 3.83
C ARG A 90 -14.84 10.47 3.14
N PHE A 91 -13.86 9.59 3.08
CA PHE A 91 -12.51 9.89 2.59
C PHE A 91 -12.17 9.20 1.26
N SER A 92 -13.16 8.73 0.50
CA SER A 92 -12.95 8.00 -0.75
C SER A 92 -12.05 8.72 -1.74
N VAL A 93 -12.31 10.01 -1.98
CA VAL A 93 -11.53 10.84 -2.90
C VAL A 93 -10.09 11.03 -2.40
N GLN A 94 -9.91 11.28 -1.10
CA GLN A 94 -8.60 11.49 -0.51
C GLN A 94 -7.77 10.21 -0.55
N LEU A 95 -8.36 9.06 -0.25
CA LEU A 95 -7.68 7.76 -0.32
C LEU A 95 -7.35 7.37 -1.76
N GLU A 96 -8.21 7.70 -2.72
CA GLU A 96 -7.91 7.53 -4.15
C GLU A 96 -6.73 8.42 -4.57
N ASN A 97 -6.73 9.69 -4.19
CA ASN A 97 -5.63 10.61 -4.47
C ASN A 97 -4.32 10.15 -3.84
N LEU A 98 -4.34 9.66 -2.59
CA LEU A 98 -3.17 9.05 -1.95
C LEU A 98 -2.68 7.82 -2.72
N ALA A 99 -3.59 6.96 -3.17
CA ALA A 99 -3.21 5.80 -3.98
C ALA A 99 -2.54 6.23 -5.29
N VAL A 100 -3.15 7.18 -6.02
CA VAL A 100 -2.58 7.73 -7.26
C VAL A 100 -1.19 8.34 -7.00
N TYR A 101 -1.05 9.14 -5.93
CA TYR A 101 0.22 9.73 -5.52
C TYR A 101 1.31 8.68 -5.31
N PHE A 102 1.05 7.64 -4.48
CA PHE A 102 2.03 6.61 -4.20
C PHE A 102 2.39 5.79 -5.44
N PHE A 103 1.41 5.44 -6.28
CA PHE A 103 1.68 4.73 -7.53
C PHE A 103 2.51 5.59 -8.49
N PHE A 104 2.18 6.86 -8.65
CA PHE A 104 2.95 7.77 -9.50
C PHE A 104 4.39 7.97 -8.99
N ARG A 105 4.56 8.12 -7.67
CA ARG A 105 5.86 8.36 -7.07
C ARG A 105 6.79 7.14 -7.11
N TYR A 106 6.26 5.94 -6.87
CA TYR A 106 7.09 4.75 -6.64
C TYR A 106 7.08 3.76 -7.80
N LEU A 107 5.95 3.55 -8.48
CA LEU A 107 5.84 2.47 -9.45
C LEU A 107 6.79 2.66 -10.65
N LEU A 108 6.99 3.90 -11.10
CA LEU A 108 7.90 4.21 -12.20
C LEU A 108 9.35 3.89 -11.88
N LYS A 109 9.75 3.90 -10.61
CA LYS A 109 11.11 3.50 -10.19
C LYS A 109 11.40 2.03 -10.50
N ALA A 110 10.37 1.21 -10.64
CA ALA A 110 10.53 -0.19 -11.03
C ALA A 110 11.10 -0.36 -12.45
N SER A 111 11.02 0.64 -13.32
CA SER A 111 11.68 0.63 -14.63
C SER A 111 13.21 0.66 -14.53
N VAL A 112 13.74 1.13 -13.42
CA VAL A 112 15.19 1.25 -13.17
C VAL A 112 15.73 -0.04 -12.53
N ASP A 113 15.07 -0.54 -11.48
CA ASP A 113 15.57 -1.65 -10.67
C ASP A 113 14.85 -3.00 -10.91
N GLY A 114 13.79 -3.01 -11.72
CA GLY A 114 12.99 -4.20 -12.01
C GLY A 114 12.12 -4.68 -10.83
N ALA A 115 12.09 -3.96 -9.71
CA ALA A 115 11.41 -4.37 -8.47
C ALA A 115 9.94 -3.93 -8.44
N LEU A 116 9.16 -4.35 -9.45
CA LEU A 116 7.77 -3.93 -9.62
C LEU A 116 6.88 -4.32 -8.44
N MET A 117 7.04 -5.53 -7.91
CA MET A 117 6.18 -6.02 -6.83
C MET A 117 6.43 -5.35 -5.52
N GLU A 118 7.67 -5.03 -5.23
CA GLU A 118 8.06 -4.29 -4.04
C GLU A 118 7.48 -2.88 -4.08
N LYS A 119 7.59 -2.21 -5.22
CA LYS A 119 7.04 -0.85 -5.42
C LYS A 119 5.51 -0.86 -5.34
N ALA A 120 4.85 -1.78 -6.06
CA ALA A 120 3.39 -1.90 -6.02
C ALA A 120 2.87 -2.28 -4.62
N GLY A 121 3.56 -3.21 -3.95
CA GLY A 121 3.24 -3.61 -2.58
C GLY A 121 3.40 -2.45 -1.59
N ALA A 122 4.47 -1.66 -1.72
CA ALA A 122 4.67 -0.47 -0.90
C ALA A 122 3.55 0.57 -1.12
N CYS A 123 3.14 0.84 -2.36
CA CYS A 123 2.01 1.73 -2.63
C CYS A 123 0.74 1.29 -1.89
N VAL A 124 0.43 0.00 -1.94
CA VAL A 124 -0.72 -0.58 -1.22
C VAL A 124 -0.53 -0.48 0.28
N PHE A 125 0.65 -0.81 0.80
CA PHE A 125 0.98 -0.72 2.22
C PHE A 125 0.78 0.68 2.77
N HIS A 126 1.27 1.73 2.09
CA HIS A 126 1.13 3.11 2.54
C HIS A 126 -0.34 3.52 2.71
N VAL A 127 -1.18 3.22 1.72
CA VAL A 127 -2.63 3.54 1.82
C VAL A 127 -3.30 2.76 2.94
N LEU A 128 -2.99 1.47 3.09
CA LEU A 128 -3.51 0.64 4.17
C LEU A 128 -3.08 1.16 5.54
N ALA A 129 -1.80 1.48 5.72
CA ALA A 129 -1.27 1.98 6.97
C ALA A 129 -1.96 3.30 7.38
N ILE A 130 -2.04 4.27 6.47
CA ILE A 130 -2.72 5.55 6.73
C ILE A 130 -4.19 5.31 7.08
N SER A 131 -4.91 4.47 6.32
CA SER A 131 -6.32 4.18 6.58
C SER A 131 -6.54 3.53 7.96
N ARG A 132 -5.67 2.60 8.36
CA ARG A 132 -5.74 1.93 9.66
C ARG A 132 -5.41 2.87 10.82
N LEU A 133 -4.38 3.67 10.69
CA LEU A 133 -4.02 4.68 11.68
C LEU A 133 -5.14 5.71 11.84
N ALA A 134 -5.69 6.22 10.73
CA ALA A 134 -6.80 7.16 10.74
C ALA A 134 -8.05 6.58 11.43
N ALA A 135 -8.39 5.33 11.14
CA ALA A 135 -9.51 4.65 11.79
C ALA A 135 -9.27 4.45 13.30
N SER A 136 -8.06 4.06 13.68
CA SER A 136 -7.69 3.90 15.09
C SER A 136 -7.74 5.23 15.86
N MET A 137 -7.35 6.33 15.23
CA MET A 137 -7.45 7.68 15.77
C MET A 137 -8.87 8.26 15.73
N GLN A 138 -9.82 7.57 15.12
CA GLN A 138 -11.21 8.05 14.92
C GLN A 138 -11.27 9.39 14.16
N ILE A 139 -10.40 9.54 13.14
CA ILE A 139 -10.34 10.76 12.33
C ILE A 139 -11.66 10.94 11.56
N GLU A 140 -12.28 12.12 11.75
CA GLU A 140 -13.52 12.51 11.10
C GLU A 140 -13.38 13.74 10.20
N ALA A 141 -12.32 14.54 10.41
CA ALA A 141 -12.10 15.78 9.68
C ALA A 141 -10.89 15.69 8.74
N LEU A 142 -11.01 16.33 7.57
CA LEU A 142 -9.93 16.37 6.57
C LEU A 142 -8.61 16.98 7.10
N PRO A 143 -8.60 18.06 7.89
CA PRO A 143 -7.35 18.58 8.43
C PRO A 143 -6.59 17.59 9.32
N GLU A 144 -7.29 16.72 10.03
CA GLU A 144 -6.68 15.67 10.87
C GLU A 144 -6.05 14.59 9.99
N LEU A 145 -6.75 14.15 8.93
CA LEU A 145 -6.20 13.22 7.95
C LEU A 145 -4.96 13.79 7.28
N CYS A 146 -4.97 15.05 6.88
CA CYS A 146 -3.80 15.72 6.29
C CYS A 146 -2.61 15.76 7.27
N ARG A 147 -2.86 16.02 8.55
CA ARG A 147 -1.81 16.02 9.59
C ARG A 147 -1.22 14.62 9.77
N LEU A 148 -2.06 13.60 9.82
CA LEU A 148 -1.60 12.21 9.87
C LEU A 148 -0.76 11.85 8.64
N CYS A 149 -1.22 12.22 7.44
CA CYS A 149 -0.47 11.97 6.20
C CYS A 149 0.91 12.67 6.23
N GLY A 150 0.97 13.91 6.72
CA GLY A 150 2.23 14.65 6.86
C GLY A 150 3.19 13.99 7.84
N LEU A 151 2.69 13.56 9.01
CA LEU A 151 3.49 12.82 9.99
C LEU A 151 3.98 11.48 9.41
N TYR A 152 3.09 10.72 8.81
CA TYR A 152 3.42 9.44 8.17
C TYR A 152 4.48 9.60 7.06
N SER A 153 4.31 10.59 6.20
CA SER A 153 5.25 10.87 5.11
C SER A 153 6.65 11.19 5.65
N LYS A 154 6.73 12.04 6.68
CA LYS A 154 7.98 12.39 7.33
C LYS A 154 8.70 11.18 7.92
N GLU A 155 7.99 10.30 8.62
CA GLU A 155 8.57 9.19 9.38
C GLU A 155 8.82 7.93 8.52
N VAL A 156 8.00 7.69 7.50
CA VAL A 156 8.04 6.44 6.73
C VAL A 156 8.51 6.67 5.30
N GLU A 157 7.93 7.68 4.62
CA GLU A 157 8.12 7.85 3.19
C GLU A 157 9.46 8.50 2.83
N HIS A 158 9.96 9.40 3.66
CA HIS A 158 11.20 10.12 3.42
C HIS A 158 12.44 9.44 4.00
N SER A 159 12.30 8.34 4.73
CA SER A 159 13.43 7.52 5.19
C SER A 159 13.73 6.43 4.15
N GLU A 160 14.92 6.47 3.56
CA GLU A 160 15.36 5.43 2.63
C GLU A 160 15.53 4.09 3.35
N GLU A 161 15.99 4.08 4.58
CA GLU A 161 16.16 2.90 5.44
C GLU A 161 14.80 2.22 5.67
N ASN A 162 13.76 2.99 5.98
CA ASN A 162 12.40 2.49 6.20
C ASN A 162 11.79 1.95 4.91
N LEU A 163 12.02 2.62 3.77
CA LEU A 163 11.58 2.13 2.46
C LEU A 163 12.28 0.81 2.08
N GLN A 164 13.57 0.68 2.32
CA GLN A 164 14.32 -0.55 2.07
C GLN A 164 13.85 -1.69 2.99
N LEU A 165 13.56 -1.41 4.25
CA LEU A 165 12.97 -2.38 5.18
C LEU A 165 11.60 -2.85 4.68
N LEU A 166 10.73 -1.92 4.24
CA LEU A 166 9.43 -2.23 3.66
C LEU A 166 9.56 -3.12 2.40
N TYR A 167 10.46 -2.76 1.46
CA TYR A 167 10.66 -3.54 0.24
C TYR A 167 11.14 -4.96 0.55
N ARG A 168 12.08 -5.14 1.48
CA ARG A 168 12.54 -6.46 1.93
C ARG A 168 11.42 -7.26 2.56
N THR A 169 10.57 -6.63 3.38
CA THR A 169 9.44 -7.29 4.04
C THR A 169 8.36 -7.73 3.03
N ILE A 170 8.15 -6.97 1.96
CA ILE A 170 7.26 -7.34 0.86
C ILE A 170 7.85 -8.51 0.03
N ARG A 171 9.13 -8.46 -0.26
CA ARG A 171 9.80 -9.49 -1.09
C ARG A 171 9.90 -10.84 -0.39
N HIS A 172 10.35 -10.87 0.85
CA HIS A 172 10.74 -12.09 1.56
C HIS A 172 10.02 -12.30 2.88
N GLY A 173 9.36 -11.29 3.42
CA GLY A 173 8.80 -11.27 4.76
C GLY A 173 7.30 -11.54 4.84
N ALA A 174 6.69 -10.99 5.89
CA ALA A 174 5.29 -11.19 6.26
C ALA A 174 4.29 -10.43 5.37
N LEU A 175 4.71 -9.39 4.62
CA LEU A 175 3.86 -8.53 3.80
C LEU A 175 3.85 -8.91 2.32
N ARG A 176 3.92 -10.20 2.01
CA ARG A 176 3.77 -10.66 0.62
C ARG A 176 2.42 -10.28 0.05
N VAL A 177 2.34 -10.26 -1.29
CA VAL A 177 1.13 -9.88 -2.03
C VAL A 177 -0.15 -10.53 -1.51
N GLY A 178 -0.09 -11.82 -1.17
CA GLY A 178 -1.25 -12.53 -0.62
C GLY A 178 -1.73 -11.97 0.71
N THR A 179 -0.80 -11.59 1.59
CA THR A 179 -1.09 -10.96 2.88
C THR A 179 -1.67 -9.56 2.69
N LEU A 180 -1.06 -8.73 1.84
CA LEU A 180 -1.57 -7.38 1.53
C LEU A 180 -2.98 -7.44 0.94
N LEU A 181 -3.25 -8.38 0.03
CA LEU A 181 -4.60 -8.57 -0.54
C LEU A 181 -5.64 -9.02 0.48
N ALA A 182 -5.24 -9.74 1.52
CA ALA A 182 -6.13 -10.19 2.57
C ALA A 182 -6.40 -9.11 3.62
N MET A 183 -5.57 -8.05 3.68
CA MET A 183 -5.75 -6.89 4.56
C MET A 183 -6.67 -5.82 3.97
N ILE A 184 -6.81 -5.76 2.62
CA ILE A 184 -7.72 -4.87 1.89
C ILE A 184 -9.17 -5.39 2.00
#